data_109296f0577de79bc8dec2d104725a93
#
_entry.id   109296f0577de79bc8dec2d104725a93
#
_cell.length_a   1.000
_cell.length_b   1.000
_cell.length_c   1.000
_cell.angle_alpha   90.00
_cell.angle_beta   90.00
_cell.angle_gamma   90.00
#
_symmetry.space_group_name_H-M   'P 1'
#
loop_
_entity.id
_entity.type
_entity.pdbx_description
1 polymer ?
#
loop_
_entity_poly.entity_id
_entity_poly.type
_entity_poly.pdbx_seq_one_letter_code
_entity_poly.pdbx_strand_id
1 'polypeptide(L)'
;MIEVTGGAFWKPYGSTVGALLASNETQLGINSSQFEYRPPIDLANARLRFLARALGPAYVRIAGTWANSVYFADSETPPARVPDGFKGVLSRQQWRGVIAFAKATDAKIMTSFAISPGVRDHSGAWTPNIAQRWLAYTRKIGGTIAAAEFMNEPSIAGIGGAPRGYDAAAYGRDFKSFRVFAKGAAPGMLILGPGSATETPEPWGIPPGIPGSIPSAELLASGGADIDAFSYHHYGAASVRCEASHMPQTRLEDALSEQWLARTGVTRAYYAAMRDRYAPGKPIWMTEGADAACGGNPWSGSFIDSFRYLDQLGQLAKQGIQVSIHNTLAAGSYSLLDPNDFSPKANYWAALLWHRLMGKTVLDAGIPLQSGLHVYAHCQPDRVGGVALLIINNDAARAASITVPGKRFRYTLSAPDTPSMGVKLNGQLLQLGAGDRLPAMVGIAERSPVASFAPHTISFLAIPEAENLACKPH
;
A
#
# COMPACT_ATOMS: atom_id res chain seq x y z
N MET A 1 -5.98 -3.07 -1.46
CA MET A 1 -5.58 -2.15 -2.53
C MET A 1 -4.12 -2.29 -2.78
N ILE A 2 -3.70 -2.10 -4.00
CA ILE A 2 -2.37 -2.51 -4.48
C ILE A 2 -1.73 -1.39 -5.29
N GLU A 3 -0.42 -1.28 -5.20
CA GLU A 3 0.36 -0.37 -6.01
C GLU A 3 0.93 -1.11 -7.22
N VAL A 4 0.89 -0.46 -8.36
CA VAL A 4 1.52 -0.91 -9.60
C VAL A 4 2.54 0.14 -10.02
N THR A 5 3.80 -0.24 -10.04
CA THR A 5 4.92 0.66 -10.35
C THR A 5 5.67 0.18 -11.59
N GLY A 6 6.39 1.10 -12.23
CA GLY A 6 7.28 0.82 -13.33
C GLY A 6 8.61 1.57 -13.19
N GLY A 7 9.66 1.12 -13.87
CA GLY A 7 10.96 1.79 -13.89
C GLY A 7 12.02 1.15 -13.00
N ALA A 8 12.67 1.93 -12.14
CA ALA A 8 13.69 1.41 -11.24
C ALA A 8 13.07 0.80 -9.99
N PHE A 9 13.55 -0.38 -9.60
CA PHE A 9 13.11 -1.10 -8.41
C PHE A 9 14.29 -1.43 -7.52
N TRP A 10 13.99 -1.62 -6.25
CA TRP A 10 14.94 -2.22 -5.33
C TRP A 10 15.38 -3.59 -5.83
N LYS A 11 16.69 -3.82 -5.83
CA LYS A 11 17.28 -5.09 -6.22
C LYS A 11 16.73 -6.22 -5.34
N PRO A 12 16.29 -7.34 -5.91
CA PRO A 12 15.86 -8.47 -5.10
C PRO A 12 16.96 -8.94 -4.17
N TYR A 13 16.59 -9.51 -3.04
CA TYR A 13 17.52 -10.06 -2.08
C TYR A 13 18.39 -11.13 -2.72
N GLY A 14 19.71 -11.05 -2.50
CA GLY A 14 20.67 -12.01 -3.06
C GLY A 14 20.90 -11.90 -4.57
N SER A 15 20.29 -10.94 -5.25
CA SER A 15 20.52 -10.72 -6.68
C SER A 15 21.90 -10.12 -6.92
N THR A 16 22.66 -10.72 -7.85
CA THR A 16 23.92 -10.18 -8.36
C THR A 16 23.74 -9.39 -9.64
N VAL A 17 22.54 -9.42 -10.22
CA VAL A 17 22.25 -8.76 -11.49
C VAL A 17 21.77 -7.35 -11.22
N GLY A 18 22.44 -6.35 -11.82
CA GLY A 18 21.89 -5.18 -11.75
C GLY A 18 22.30 -3.93 -12.15
N ALA A 19 21.90 -3.32 -13.08
CA ALA A 19 22.11 -1.92 -13.30
C ALA A 19 20.92 -1.11 -12.79
N LEU A 20 21.13 -0.11 -12.34
CA LEU A 20 20.62 0.93 -11.70
C LEU A 20 20.08 2.05 -12.33
N LEU A 21 19.12 2.66 -11.81
CA LEU A 21 18.75 3.97 -12.28
C LEU A 21 17.94 4.72 -11.25
N ALA A 22 18.53 5.02 -10.14
CA ALA A 22 17.95 6.01 -9.29
C ALA A 22 18.92 7.19 -9.17
N SER A 23 18.37 8.34 -9.30
CA SER A 23 19.12 9.55 -9.25
C SER A 23 18.72 10.26 -7.99
N ASN A 24 19.43 10.47 -7.03
CA ASN A 24 19.30 11.21 -5.78
C ASN A 24 19.34 10.34 -4.53
N GLU A 25 19.37 9.02 -4.65
CA GLU A 25 19.48 8.09 -3.52
C GLU A 25 20.78 8.27 -2.75
N THR A 26 21.82 8.81 -3.40
CA THR A 26 23.11 9.14 -2.78
C THR A 26 22.97 10.15 -1.63
N GLN A 27 21.93 10.97 -1.62
CA GLN A 27 21.69 11.91 -0.53
C GLN A 27 21.26 11.24 0.77
N LEU A 28 20.68 10.06 0.70
CA LEU A 28 20.31 9.23 1.85
C LEU A 28 21.33 8.12 2.15
N GLY A 29 22.50 8.11 1.50
CA GLY A 29 23.43 6.99 1.58
C GLY A 29 22.96 5.74 0.82
N ILE A 30 21.87 5.84 0.08
CA ILE A 30 21.38 4.81 -0.83
C ILE A 30 22.16 4.98 -2.12
N ASN A 31 22.80 3.92 -2.58
CA ASN A 31 23.56 3.97 -3.81
C ASN A 31 22.88 3.19 -4.93
N SER A 32 23.29 3.54 -6.10
CA SER A 32 22.77 2.96 -7.32
C SER A 32 22.97 1.44 -7.44
N SER A 33 23.86 0.79 -6.70
CA SER A 33 24.02 -0.67 -6.69
C SER A 33 22.85 -1.41 -6.06
N GLN A 34 21.98 -0.71 -5.31
CA GLN A 34 20.81 -1.28 -4.64
C GLN A 34 19.59 -1.40 -5.54
N PHE A 35 19.60 -0.72 -6.69
CA PHE A 35 18.51 -0.73 -7.65
C PHE A 35 18.84 -1.56 -8.88
N GLU A 36 17.82 -2.12 -9.48
CA GLU A 36 17.89 -2.72 -10.81
C GLU A 36 16.79 -2.14 -11.69
N TYR A 37 17.06 -1.94 -12.96
CA TYR A 37 16.03 -1.57 -13.92
C TYR A 37 15.16 -2.79 -14.21
N ARG A 38 13.85 -2.61 -14.10
CA ARG A 38 12.86 -3.55 -14.62
C ARG A 38 11.97 -2.85 -15.62
N PRO A 39 11.60 -3.52 -16.72
CA PRO A 39 10.58 -2.98 -17.60
C PRO A 39 9.28 -2.79 -16.81
N PRO A 40 8.42 -1.85 -17.22
CA PRO A 40 7.09 -1.72 -16.66
C PRO A 40 6.36 -3.07 -16.67
N ILE A 41 5.59 -3.33 -15.61
CA ILE A 41 4.80 -4.56 -15.48
C ILE A 41 3.89 -4.73 -16.70
N ASP A 42 3.85 -5.93 -17.27
CA ASP A 42 2.89 -6.26 -18.34
C ASP A 42 1.47 -6.34 -17.77
N LEU A 43 0.79 -5.20 -17.77
CA LEU A 43 -0.60 -5.08 -17.31
C LEU A 43 -1.63 -5.77 -18.22
N ALA A 44 -1.19 -6.35 -19.36
CA ALA A 44 -2.04 -7.18 -20.22
C ALA A 44 -1.98 -8.66 -19.86
N ASN A 45 -1.04 -9.08 -19.02
CA ASN A 45 -0.87 -10.46 -18.62
C ASN A 45 -2.15 -11.03 -17.99
N ALA A 46 -2.61 -12.17 -18.49
CA ALA A 46 -3.89 -12.77 -18.10
C ALA A 46 -3.91 -13.24 -16.64
N ARG A 47 -2.81 -13.86 -16.16
CA ARG A 47 -2.68 -14.32 -14.77
C ARG A 47 -2.69 -13.12 -13.82
N LEU A 48 -1.92 -12.07 -14.12
CA LEU A 48 -1.88 -10.85 -13.32
C LEU A 48 -3.28 -10.23 -13.19
N ARG A 49 -4.01 -10.08 -14.30
CA ARG A 49 -5.37 -9.53 -14.31
C ARG A 49 -6.35 -10.41 -13.54
N PHE A 50 -6.27 -11.72 -13.72
CA PHE A 50 -7.13 -12.66 -13.01
C PHE A 50 -6.94 -12.58 -11.49
N LEU A 51 -5.68 -12.58 -11.03
CA LEU A 51 -5.36 -12.51 -9.60
C LEU A 51 -5.68 -11.13 -9.00
N ALA A 52 -5.40 -10.04 -9.72
CA ALA A 52 -5.77 -8.71 -9.26
C ALA A 52 -7.29 -8.52 -9.18
N ARG A 53 -8.04 -9.05 -10.15
CA ARG A 53 -9.52 -9.02 -10.14
C ARG A 53 -10.10 -9.76 -8.93
N ALA A 54 -9.47 -10.85 -8.50
CA ALA A 54 -9.94 -11.62 -7.34
C ALA A 54 -9.81 -10.84 -6.01
N LEU A 55 -9.03 -9.74 -5.99
CA LEU A 55 -8.92 -8.81 -4.87
C LEU A 55 -9.80 -7.55 -5.04
N GLY A 56 -10.51 -7.42 -6.16
CA GLY A 56 -11.37 -6.28 -6.49
C GLY A 56 -12.82 -6.41 -5.95
N PRO A 57 -13.56 -5.28 -5.89
CA PRO A 57 -13.15 -3.94 -6.33
C PRO A 57 -12.10 -3.29 -5.41
N ALA A 58 -11.17 -2.54 -5.99
CA ALA A 58 -10.04 -1.97 -5.25
C ALA A 58 -9.61 -0.60 -5.80
N TYR A 59 -8.74 0.11 -5.09
CA TYR A 59 -7.90 1.14 -5.69
C TYR A 59 -6.61 0.51 -6.21
N VAL A 60 -6.15 0.98 -7.36
CA VAL A 60 -4.84 0.71 -7.91
C VAL A 60 -4.06 2.02 -7.93
N ARG A 61 -2.95 2.07 -7.22
CA ARG A 61 -2.08 3.26 -7.19
C ARG A 61 -0.96 3.12 -8.22
N ILE A 62 -0.88 4.11 -9.10
CA ILE A 62 0.16 4.26 -10.12
C ILE A 62 0.98 5.49 -9.73
N ALA A 63 1.89 5.33 -8.81
CA ALA A 63 2.67 6.40 -8.22
C ALA A 63 4.03 5.86 -7.72
N GLY A 64 4.69 6.64 -6.89
CA GLY A 64 6.00 6.36 -6.33
C GLY A 64 6.99 7.48 -6.69
N THR A 65 8.21 7.40 -6.19
CA THR A 65 9.24 8.43 -6.41
C THR A 65 9.51 8.73 -7.89
N TRP A 66 9.43 7.71 -8.75
CA TRP A 66 9.58 7.86 -10.20
C TRP A 66 8.53 8.79 -10.82
N ALA A 67 7.30 8.81 -10.30
CA ALA A 67 6.22 9.63 -10.84
C ALA A 67 6.49 11.13 -10.72
N ASN A 68 7.24 11.53 -9.70
CA ASN A 68 7.63 12.93 -9.49
C ASN A 68 8.48 13.52 -10.62
N SER A 69 9.10 12.67 -11.45
CA SER A 69 10.02 13.09 -12.52
C SER A 69 9.67 12.48 -13.87
N VAL A 70 8.42 12.06 -14.06
CA VAL A 70 7.99 11.43 -15.32
C VAL A 70 7.37 12.44 -16.28
N TYR A 71 7.78 12.37 -17.54
CA TYR A 71 7.16 13.10 -18.64
C TYR A 71 6.03 12.26 -19.24
N PHE A 72 4.80 12.79 -19.28
CA PHE A 72 3.75 12.15 -20.08
C PHE A 72 3.91 12.51 -21.55
N ALA A 73 4.27 11.52 -22.36
CA ALA A 73 4.40 11.67 -23.81
C ALA A 73 3.03 11.61 -24.48
N ASP A 74 2.44 12.77 -24.71
CA ASP A 74 1.12 12.88 -25.37
C ASP A 74 1.24 12.72 -26.91
N SER A 75 1.87 11.63 -27.34
CA SER A 75 1.99 11.24 -28.76
C SER A 75 2.03 9.72 -28.89
N GLU A 76 1.72 9.19 -30.07
CA GLU A 76 1.82 7.74 -30.33
C GLU A 76 3.28 7.27 -30.39
N THR A 77 4.18 8.14 -30.80
CA THR A 77 5.62 7.89 -30.79
C THR A 77 6.24 8.67 -29.63
N PRO A 78 6.67 8.00 -28.55
CA PRO A 78 7.34 8.69 -27.45
C PRO A 78 8.67 9.29 -27.92
N PRO A 79 9.19 10.32 -27.22
CA PRO A 79 10.46 10.92 -27.58
C PRO A 79 11.61 9.90 -27.46
N ALA A 80 12.57 9.97 -28.38
CA ALA A 80 13.74 9.09 -28.40
C ALA A 80 14.67 9.27 -27.18
N ARG A 81 14.59 10.44 -26.54
CA ARG A 81 15.32 10.78 -25.30
C ARG A 81 14.35 11.36 -24.29
N VAL A 82 14.60 11.09 -23.01
CA VAL A 82 13.86 11.75 -21.94
C VAL A 82 14.06 13.25 -22.06
N PRO A 83 12.97 14.06 -22.08
CA PRO A 83 13.08 15.51 -22.14
C PRO A 83 13.80 16.09 -20.91
N ASP A 84 14.45 17.24 -21.11
CA ASP A 84 15.17 17.93 -20.03
C ASP A 84 14.27 18.21 -18.83
N GLY A 85 14.82 18.03 -17.64
CA GLY A 85 14.10 18.21 -16.38
C GLY A 85 13.23 17.01 -15.94
N PHE A 86 13.20 15.93 -16.74
CA PHE A 86 12.55 14.67 -16.38
C PHE A 86 13.56 13.53 -16.32
N LYS A 87 13.15 12.39 -15.76
CA LYS A 87 13.98 11.18 -15.59
C LYS A 87 13.37 9.94 -16.23
N GLY A 88 12.13 10.03 -16.68
CA GLY A 88 11.42 8.93 -17.33
C GLY A 88 10.31 9.44 -18.25
N VAL A 89 9.79 8.53 -19.04
CA VAL A 89 8.69 8.80 -19.98
C VAL A 89 7.56 7.82 -19.71
N LEU A 90 6.36 8.33 -19.53
CA LEU A 90 5.11 7.57 -19.54
C LEU A 90 4.46 7.75 -20.91
N SER A 91 4.44 6.71 -21.74
CA SER A 91 3.85 6.75 -23.07
C SER A 91 2.32 6.61 -23.02
N ARG A 92 1.63 7.04 -24.09
CA ARG A 92 0.21 6.75 -24.29
C ARG A 92 -0.08 5.25 -24.27
N GLN A 93 0.81 4.42 -24.83
CA GLN A 93 0.65 2.96 -24.82
C GLN A 93 0.64 2.38 -23.39
N GLN A 94 1.61 2.78 -22.57
CA GLN A 94 1.65 2.37 -21.17
C GLN A 94 0.41 2.82 -20.40
N TRP A 95 -0.02 4.08 -20.61
CA TRP A 95 -1.19 4.60 -19.94
C TRP A 95 -2.49 3.93 -20.39
N ARG A 96 -2.64 3.59 -21.67
CA ARG A 96 -3.75 2.72 -22.14
C ARG A 96 -3.73 1.38 -21.43
N GLY A 97 -2.56 0.81 -21.21
CA GLY A 97 -2.39 -0.42 -20.42
C GLY A 97 -2.93 -0.29 -19.00
N VAL A 98 -2.63 0.83 -18.32
CA VAL A 98 -3.18 1.13 -16.98
C VAL A 98 -4.70 1.22 -16.99
N ILE A 99 -5.28 1.97 -17.91
CA ILE A 99 -6.75 2.09 -18.03
C ILE A 99 -7.40 0.74 -18.31
N ALA A 100 -6.82 -0.05 -19.22
CA ALA A 100 -7.32 -1.37 -19.56
C ALA A 100 -7.23 -2.34 -18.36
N PHE A 101 -6.14 -2.27 -17.60
CA PHE A 101 -5.95 -3.06 -16.38
C PHE A 101 -6.98 -2.69 -15.32
N ALA A 102 -7.16 -1.40 -15.04
CA ALA A 102 -8.14 -0.93 -14.06
C ALA A 102 -9.56 -1.39 -14.39
N LYS A 103 -9.96 -1.29 -15.67
CA LYS A 103 -11.26 -1.81 -16.15
C LYS A 103 -11.38 -3.33 -16.00
N ALA A 104 -10.33 -4.08 -16.33
CA ALA A 104 -10.33 -5.54 -16.25
C ALA A 104 -10.40 -6.07 -14.82
N THR A 105 -9.91 -5.30 -13.86
CA THR A 105 -9.79 -5.69 -12.45
C THR A 105 -10.81 -5.02 -11.52
N ASP A 106 -11.76 -4.25 -12.09
CA ASP A 106 -12.73 -3.44 -11.33
C ASP A 106 -12.02 -2.51 -10.33
N ALA A 107 -10.97 -1.83 -10.79
CA ALA A 107 -10.16 -0.97 -9.93
C ALA A 107 -10.36 0.52 -10.25
N LYS A 108 -10.30 1.33 -9.19
CA LYS A 108 -10.24 2.79 -9.28
C LYS A 108 -8.78 3.23 -9.30
N ILE A 109 -8.42 4.12 -10.23
CA ILE A 109 -7.05 4.60 -10.35
C ILE A 109 -6.79 5.71 -9.34
N MET A 110 -5.69 5.59 -8.61
CA MET A 110 -5.04 6.64 -7.84
C MET A 110 -3.65 6.91 -8.43
N THR A 111 -3.19 8.16 -8.42
CA THR A 111 -1.87 8.53 -8.94
C THR A 111 -1.27 9.74 -8.22
N SER A 112 -0.08 10.17 -8.65
CA SER A 112 0.56 11.44 -8.32
C SER A 112 1.13 12.10 -9.57
N PHE A 113 1.49 13.39 -9.48
CA PHE A 113 1.93 14.17 -10.62
C PHE A 113 3.42 14.54 -10.52
N ALA A 114 4.03 14.85 -11.68
CA ALA A 114 5.39 15.29 -11.74
C ALA A 114 5.56 16.70 -11.12
N ILE A 115 6.68 16.86 -10.42
CA ILE A 115 7.09 18.12 -9.76
C ILE A 115 8.53 18.52 -10.10
N SER A 116 9.19 17.77 -10.92
CA SER A 116 10.59 17.95 -11.32
C SER A 116 10.82 19.27 -12.08
N PRO A 117 12.06 19.67 -12.36
CA PRO A 117 12.35 20.90 -13.13
C PRO A 117 11.63 21.00 -14.46
N GLY A 118 11.30 19.88 -15.11
CA GLY A 118 10.61 19.84 -16.42
C GLY A 118 9.15 20.33 -16.39
N VAL A 119 8.52 20.47 -15.21
CA VAL A 119 7.16 21.03 -15.07
C VAL A 119 7.14 22.43 -14.46
N ARG A 120 8.28 23.14 -14.52
CA ARG A 120 8.43 24.47 -13.93
C ARG A 120 8.46 25.55 -15.01
N ASP A 121 7.95 26.72 -14.67
CA ASP A 121 8.20 27.92 -15.47
C ASP A 121 9.56 28.57 -15.08
N HIS A 122 9.88 29.67 -15.72
CA HIS A 122 11.12 30.40 -15.47
C HIS A 122 11.19 31.07 -14.07
N SER A 123 10.06 31.18 -13.37
CA SER A 123 10.04 31.63 -11.98
C SER A 123 10.23 30.49 -10.98
N GLY A 124 10.32 29.24 -11.46
CA GLY A 124 10.38 28.03 -10.66
C GLY A 124 9.03 27.57 -10.11
N ALA A 125 7.90 28.16 -10.52
CA ALA A 125 6.58 27.73 -10.12
C ALA A 125 6.12 26.49 -10.93
N TRP A 126 5.35 25.62 -10.30
CA TRP A 126 4.76 24.46 -10.95
C TRP A 126 3.74 24.87 -12.03
N THR A 127 3.75 24.17 -13.17
CA THR A 127 2.82 24.39 -14.27
C THR A 127 1.99 23.14 -14.56
N PRO A 128 0.71 23.29 -14.94
CA PRO A 128 -0.18 22.16 -15.18
C PRO A 128 0.00 21.48 -16.54
N ASN A 129 0.89 21.97 -17.41
CA ASN A 129 0.95 21.58 -18.83
C ASN A 129 0.99 20.08 -19.08
N ILE A 130 1.83 19.34 -18.32
CA ILE A 130 1.94 17.89 -18.45
C ILE A 130 0.71 17.20 -17.86
N ALA A 131 0.29 17.61 -16.66
CA ALA A 131 -0.89 17.08 -16.00
C ALA A 131 -2.16 17.29 -16.84
N GLN A 132 -2.33 18.47 -17.46
CA GLN A 132 -3.46 18.79 -18.33
C GLN A 132 -3.54 17.84 -19.54
N ARG A 133 -2.44 17.63 -20.24
CA ARG A 133 -2.38 16.70 -21.38
C ARG A 133 -2.70 15.27 -20.95
N TRP A 134 -2.14 14.84 -19.81
CA TRP A 134 -2.39 13.52 -19.26
C TRP A 134 -3.86 13.30 -18.88
N LEU A 135 -4.48 14.24 -18.15
CA LEU A 135 -5.90 14.16 -17.81
C LEU A 135 -6.82 14.25 -19.04
N ALA A 136 -6.47 15.09 -20.02
CA ALA A 136 -7.22 15.18 -21.28
C ALA A 136 -7.18 13.87 -22.07
N TYR A 137 -5.98 13.26 -22.19
CA TYR A 137 -5.83 11.96 -22.83
C TYR A 137 -6.56 10.87 -22.07
N THR A 138 -6.47 10.85 -20.74
CA THR A 138 -7.20 9.89 -19.88
C THR A 138 -8.69 9.90 -20.19
N ARG A 139 -9.31 11.06 -20.23
CA ARG A 139 -10.74 11.21 -20.59
C ARG A 139 -11.02 10.77 -22.02
N LYS A 140 -10.15 11.16 -22.99
CA LYS A 140 -10.30 10.78 -24.40
C LYS A 140 -10.38 9.27 -24.61
N ILE A 141 -9.66 8.48 -23.81
CA ILE A 141 -9.68 7.01 -23.89
C ILE A 141 -10.69 6.35 -22.93
N GLY A 142 -11.61 7.14 -22.38
CA GLY A 142 -12.66 6.66 -21.47
C GLY A 142 -12.15 6.14 -20.13
N GLY A 143 -11.04 6.70 -19.63
CA GLY A 143 -10.49 6.46 -18.30
C GLY A 143 -10.86 7.59 -17.34
N THR A 144 -10.73 7.31 -16.04
CA THR A 144 -10.87 8.27 -14.95
C THR A 144 -9.79 8.04 -13.90
N ILE A 145 -9.30 9.12 -13.29
CA ILE A 145 -8.48 9.08 -12.08
C ILE A 145 -9.40 9.42 -10.92
N ALA A 146 -9.57 8.48 -9.99
CA ALA A 146 -10.51 8.64 -8.89
C ALA A 146 -9.92 9.43 -7.72
N ALA A 147 -8.61 9.36 -7.52
CA ALA A 147 -7.90 10.08 -6.47
C ALA A 147 -6.47 10.40 -6.90
N ALA A 148 -5.90 11.46 -6.36
CA ALA A 148 -4.51 11.80 -6.60
C ALA A 148 -3.88 12.55 -5.42
N GLU A 149 -2.60 12.30 -5.19
CA GLU A 149 -1.70 13.17 -4.45
C GLU A 149 -1.03 14.16 -5.41
N PHE A 150 -0.68 15.35 -4.92
CA PHE A 150 0.03 16.31 -5.76
C PHE A 150 1.38 15.74 -6.22
N MET A 151 2.11 15.15 -5.30
CA MET A 151 3.38 14.47 -5.56
C MET A 151 3.54 13.29 -4.61
N ASN A 152 4.44 12.39 -4.94
CA ASN A 152 4.83 11.31 -4.03
C ASN A 152 5.79 11.84 -2.96
N GLU A 153 5.50 11.57 -1.68
CA GLU A 153 6.37 11.80 -0.54
C GLU A 153 7.02 13.18 -0.46
N PRO A 154 6.24 14.26 -0.36
CA PRO A 154 6.80 15.60 -0.26
C PRO A 154 7.68 15.80 0.97
N SER A 155 7.51 15.01 2.02
CA SER A 155 8.35 15.08 3.23
C SER A 155 9.81 14.72 2.97
N ILE A 156 10.10 14.03 1.86
CA ILE A 156 11.45 13.71 1.38
C ILE A 156 11.70 14.25 -0.03
N ALA A 157 11.19 15.45 -0.32
CA ALA A 157 11.24 16.07 -1.63
C ALA A 157 12.65 16.16 -2.22
N GLY A 158 13.67 16.31 -1.40
CA GLY A 158 15.07 16.39 -1.83
C GLY A 158 15.54 15.17 -2.61
N ILE A 159 15.11 13.96 -2.22
CA ILE A 159 15.37 12.73 -2.97
C ILE A 159 14.24 12.39 -3.94
N GLY A 160 13.06 12.97 -3.75
CA GLY A 160 11.86 12.73 -4.54
C GLY A 160 11.86 13.42 -5.92
N GLY A 161 12.98 14.02 -6.37
CA GLY A 161 13.08 14.65 -7.69
C GLY A 161 12.57 16.09 -7.75
N ALA A 162 12.28 16.72 -6.62
CA ALA A 162 11.97 18.13 -6.53
C ALA A 162 13.18 19.00 -6.94
N PRO A 163 12.96 20.25 -7.39
CA PRO A 163 14.05 21.18 -7.66
C PRO A 163 14.91 21.40 -6.41
N ARG A 164 16.19 21.72 -6.62
CA ARG A 164 17.09 22.06 -5.53
C ARG A 164 16.55 23.25 -4.71
N GLY A 165 16.53 23.12 -3.38
CA GLY A 165 16.02 24.14 -2.49
C GLY A 165 14.48 24.18 -2.37
N TYR A 166 13.80 23.13 -2.81
CA TYR A 166 12.36 22.99 -2.65
C TYR A 166 12.01 22.87 -1.16
N ASP A 167 11.15 23.75 -0.69
CA ASP A 167 10.77 23.89 0.71
C ASP A 167 9.23 23.90 0.91
N ALA A 168 8.80 24.06 2.15
CA ALA A 168 7.38 24.09 2.48
C ALA A 168 6.64 25.25 1.79
N ALA A 169 7.27 26.42 1.63
CA ALA A 169 6.65 27.57 0.95
C ALA A 169 6.45 27.28 -0.55
N ALA A 170 7.45 26.67 -1.20
CA ALA A 170 7.36 26.23 -2.58
C ALA A 170 6.26 25.16 -2.74
N TYR A 171 6.20 24.17 -1.83
CA TYR A 171 5.14 23.18 -1.82
C TYR A 171 3.75 23.81 -1.71
N GLY A 172 3.53 24.70 -0.74
CA GLY A 172 2.23 25.34 -0.54
C GLY A 172 1.76 26.17 -1.74
N ARG A 173 2.68 26.93 -2.36
CA ARG A 173 2.41 27.68 -3.61
C ARG A 173 2.01 26.73 -4.73
N ASP A 174 2.76 25.67 -4.95
CA ASP A 174 2.56 24.74 -6.05
C ASP A 174 1.31 23.86 -5.81
N PHE A 175 1.08 23.42 -4.58
CA PHE A 175 -0.12 22.67 -4.21
C PHE A 175 -1.39 23.50 -4.45
N LYS A 176 -1.39 24.78 -4.10
CA LYS A 176 -2.51 25.69 -4.38
C LYS A 176 -2.79 25.79 -5.89
N SER A 177 -1.73 25.91 -6.70
CA SER A 177 -1.85 25.92 -8.17
C SER A 177 -2.39 24.59 -8.70
N PHE A 178 -1.89 23.48 -8.20
CA PHE A 178 -2.39 22.15 -8.52
C PHE A 178 -3.86 21.97 -8.13
N ARG A 179 -4.25 22.40 -6.94
CA ARG A 179 -5.64 22.29 -6.45
C ARG A 179 -6.62 23.01 -7.35
N VAL A 180 -6.30 24.25 -7.74
CA VAL A 180 -7.13 25.04 -8.67
C VAL A 180 -7.25 24.36 -10.03
N PHE A 181 -6.12 23.92 -10.58
CA PHE A 181 -6.09 23.16 -11.83
C PHE A 181 -6.92 21.87 -11.75
N ALA A 182 -6.74 21.06 -10.73
CA ALA A 182 -7.38 19.76 -10.59
C ALA A 182 -8.91 19.88 -10.45
N LYS A 183 -9.40 20.88 -9.70
CA LYS A 183 -10.85 21.16 -9.60
C LYS A 183 -11.48 21.49 -10.97
N GLY A 184 -10.76 22.20 -11.83
CA GLY A 184 -11.24 22.50 -13.19
C GLY A 184 -11.10 21.34 -14.16
N ALA A 185 -9.97 20.64 -14.12
CA ALA A 185 -9.64 19.60 -15.09
C ALA A 185 -10.25 18.22 -14.78
N ALA A 186 -10.47 17.90 -13.50
CA ALA A 186 -11.01 16.62 -13.04
C ALA A 186 -11.84 16.79 -11.76
N PRO A 187 -13.02 17.44 -11.81
CA PRO A 187 -13.78 17.84 -10.62
C PRO A 187 -14.24 16.66 -9.74
N GLY A 188 -14.30 15.45 -10.28
CA GLY A 188 -14.64 14.23 -9.53
C GLY A 188 -13.44 13.51 -8.92
N MET A 189 -12.21 14.00 -9.13
CA MET A 189 -11.00 13.41 -8.58
C MET A 189 -10.78 13.92 -7.15
N LEU A 190 -10.68 12.99 -6.19
CA LEU A 190 -10.32 13.32 -4.82
C LEU A 190 -8.84 13.75 -4.76
N ILE A 191 -8.58 14.87 -4.10
CA ILE A 191 -7.22 15.36 -3.86
C ILE A 191 -6.80 14.95 -2.45
N LEU A 192 -5.77 14.13 -2.40
CA LEU A 192 -5.22 13.59 -1.18
C LEU A 192 -3.93 14.34 -0.82
N GLY A 193 -3.58 14.32 0.46
CA GLY A 193 -2.33 14.89 0.91
C GLY A 193 -2.10 14.78 2.42
N PRO A 194 -0.86 15.05 2.85
CA PRO A 194 0.30 15.33 2.01
C PRO A 194 0.90 14.10 1.30
N GLY A 195 0.58 12.85 1.73
CA GLY A 195 1.21 11.63 1.19
C GLY A 195 2.66 11.50 1.64
N SER A 196 2.96 11.93 2.84
CA SER A 196 4.31 11.93 3.39
C SER A 196 4.82 10.53 3.68
N ALA A 197 6.12 10.34 3.51
CA ALA A 197 6.83 9.16 4.01
C ALA A 197 6.70 9.06 5.54
N THR A 198 6.97 7.88 6.09
CA THR A 198 6.74 7.60 7.51
C THR A 198 7.43 8.59 8.44
N GLU A 199 6.67 9.42 9.08
CA GLU A 199 7.09 10.26 10.21
C GLU A 199 6.47 9.71 11.50
N THR A 200 7.22 9.79 12.59
CA THR A 200 6.78 9.37 13.91
C THR A 200 7.77 9.93 14.94
N PRO A 201 7.37 10.18 16.21
CA PRO A 201 8.30 10.53 17.26
C PRO A 201 9.21 9.35 17.65
N GLU A 202 8.89 8.16 17.23
CA GLU A 202 9.61 6.94 17.53
C GLU A 202 10.88 6.80 16.67
N PRO A 203 11.93 6.13 17.17
CA PRO A 203 13.22 6.08 16.50
C PRO A 203 13.24 5.31 15.17
N TRP A 204 12.19 4.57 14.85
CA TRP A 204 12.06 3.82 13.59
C TRP A 204 11.41 4.63 12.44
N GLY A 205 10.96 5.84 12.70
CA GLY A 205 10.52 6.77 11.65
C GLY A 205 11.68 7.40 10.89
N ILE A 206 11.34 8.23 9.90
CA ILE A 206 12.36 9.01 9.19
C ILE A 206 13.02 9.96 10.17
N PRO A 207 14.35 9.90 10.32
CA PRO A 207 15.06 10.79 11.23
C PRO A 207 14.85 12.25 10.86
N PRO A 208 14.69 13.16 11.84
CA PRO A 208 14.65 14.58 11.56
C PRO A 208 16.00 15.07 11.00
N GLY A 209 15.96 16.07 10.11
CA GLY A 209 17.16 16.71 9.58
C GLY A 209 17.82 16.00 8.40
N ILE A 210 17.16 15.02 7.77
CA ILE A 210 17.61 14.50 6.48
C ILE A 210 17.66 15.66 5.48
N PRO A 211 18.78 15.85 4.73
CA PRO A 211 18.88 16.92 3.75
C PRO A 211 17.74 16.91 2.73
N GLY A 212 17.04 18.04 2.61
CA GLY A 212 15.88 18.16 1.73
C GLY A 212 14.60 17.50 2.25
N SER A 213 14.54 17.11 3.52
CA SER A 213 13.29 16.74 4.20
C SER A 213 12.47 17.98 4.56
N ILE A 214 11.16 17.85 4.48
CA ILE A 214 10.19 18.88 4.85
C ILE A 214 9.18 18.22 5.79
N PRO A 215 9.11 18.59 7.07
CA PRO A 215 8.14 18.02 7.99
C PRO A 215 6.69 18.17 7.49
N SER A 216 5.87 17.15 7.65
CA SER A 216 4.45 17.18 7.22
C SER A 216 3.69 18.34 7.83
N ALA A 217 4.00 18.72 9.07
CA ALA A 217 3.38 19.88 9.71
C ALA A 217 3.66 21.19 8.95
N GLU A 218 4.85 21.37 8.39
CA GLU A 218 5.21 22.54 7.59
C GLU A 218 4.53 22.50 6.21
N LEU A 219 4.47 21.34 5.56
CA LEU A 219 3.74 21.14 4.32
C LEU A 219 2.27 21.54 4.46
N LEU A 220 1.62 21.10 5.54
CA LEU A 220 0.22 21.39 5.82
C LEU A 220 -0.01 22.86 6.18
N ALA A 221 0.88 23.44 7.00
CA ALA A 221 0.80 24.84 7.39
C ALA A 221 1.02 25.81 6.22
N SER A 222 1.82 25.43 5.21
CA SER A 222 2.09 26.27 4.03
C SER A 222 0.95 26.35 3.02
N GLY A 223 -0.15 25.63 3.25
CA GLY A 223 -1.32 25.58 2.35
C GLY A 223 -1.67 24.20 1.82
N GLY A 224 -0.93 23.16 2.21
CA GLY A 224 -1.17 21.76 1.82
C GLY A 224 -2.38 21.10 2.48
N ALA A 225 -3.16 21.85 3.28
CA ALA A 225 -4.30 21.31 4.03
C ALA A 225 -5.67 21.39 3.29
N ASP A 226 -5.74 22.01 2.10
CA ASP A 226 -6.97 22.01 1.27
C ASP A 226 -7.11 20.69 0.49
N ILE A 227 -7.34 19.61 1.22
CA ILE A 227 -7.41 18.22 0.76
C ILE A 227 -8.81 17.63 0.95
N ASP A 228 -9.17 16.64 0.15
CA ASP A 228 -10.43 15.91 0.28
C ASP A 228 -10.29 14.73 1.27
N ALA A 229 -9.10 14.13 1.35
CA ALA A 229 -8.72 13.18 2.40
C ALA A 229 -7.25 13.37 2.78
N PHE A 230 -6.95 13.16 4.06
CA PHE A 230 -5.57 13.14 4.55
C PHE A 230 -4.90 11.82 4.13
N SER A 231 -3.67 11.89 3.60
CA SER A 231 -2.94 10.70 3.21
C SER A 231 -1.53 10.66 3.82
N TYR A 232 -1.05 9.43 4.07
CA TYR A 232 0.29 9.17 4.57
C TYR A 232 0.78 7.79 4.11
N HIS A 233 2.10 7.57 4.19
CA HIS A 233 2.75 6.30 3.94
C HIS A 233 3.23 5.67 5.26
N HIS A 234 3.29 4.34 5.29
CA HIS A 234 3.76 3.61 6.46
C HIS A 234 4.68 2.45 6.10
N TYR A 235 5.89 2.52 6.64
CA TYR A 235 6.85 1.43 6.71
C TYR A 235 7.35 1.33 8.14
N GLY A 236 7.28 0.15 8.74
CA GLY A 236 7.67 -0.05 10.13
C GLY A 236 9.18 0.04 10.37
N ALA A 237 10.00 -0.10 9.31
CA ALA A 237 11.45 -0.06 9.33
C ALA A 237 12.01 0.27 7.95
N ALA A 238 13.33 0.33 7.83
CA ALA A 238 14.04 0.22 6.56
C ALA A 238 14.58 -1.20 6.37
N SER A 239 14.68 -1.62 5.12
CA SER A 239 15.34 -2.88 4.76
C SER A 239 16.84 -2.81 5.05
N VAL A 240 17.46 -3.94 5.36
CA VAL A 240 18.91 -4.07 5.48
C VAL A 240 19.67 -3.64 4.21
N ARG A 241 19.00 -3.53 3.06
CA ARG A 241 19.58 -2.93 1.85
C ARG A 241 19.99 -1.49 2.04
N CYS A 242 19.29 -0.77 2.90
CA CYS A 242 19.54 0.62 3.22
C CYS A 242 20.33 0.79 4.51
N GLU A 243 21.06 -0.22 4.95
CA GLU A 243 21.91 -0.15 6.15
C GLU A 243 22.86 1.05 6.11
N ALA A 244 23.44 1.33 4.94
CA ALA A 244 24.31 2.49 4.74
C ALA A 244 23.65 3.86 5.00
N SER A 245 22.32 3.92 4.99
CA SER A 245 21.56 5.14 5.33
C SER A 245 21.35 5.34 6.83
N HIS A 246 21.81 4.39 7.65
CA HIS A 246 21.62 4.35 9.11
C HIS A 246 20.14 4.45 9.56
N MET A 247 19.22 4.09 8.69
CA MET A 247 17.80 4.03 9.05
C MET A 247 17.53 2.78 9.91
N PRO A 248 16.62 2.89 10.89
CA PRO A 248 16.29 1.78 11.77
C PRO A 248 15.77 0.56 11.01
N GLN A 249 16.30 -0.58 11.37
CA GLN A 249 15.97 -1.87 10.78
C GLN A 249 15.21 -2.75 11.77
N THR A 250 14.66 -3.85 11.30
CA THR A 250 14.09 -4.89 12.16
C THR A 250 14.71 -6.24 11.83
N ARG A 251 14.66 -7.16 12.76
CA ARG A 251 15.18 -8.51 12.62
C ARG A 251 14.04 -9.50 12.44
N LEU A 252 14.35 -10.69 11.91
CA LEU A 252 13.36 -11.75 11.72
C LEU A 252 12.74 -12.18 13.07
N GLU A 253 13.55 -12.23 14.13
CA GLU A 253 13.12 -12.60 15.48
C GLU A 253 12.08 -11.65 16.05
N ASP A 254 12.10 -10.39 15.61
CA ASP A 254 11.17 -9.35 16.08
C ASP A 254 9.88 -9.30 15.25
N ALA A 255 9.80 -10.01 14.12
CA ALA A 255 8.71 -9.89 13.14
C ALA A 255 7.30 -10.22 13.67
N LEU A 256 7.20 -10.98 14.75
CA LEU A 256 5.94 -11.29 15.45
C LEU A 256 5.82 -10.60 16.81
N SER A 257 6.77 -9.72 17.19
CA SER A 257 6.70 -9.02 18.46
C SER A 257 5.57 -8.00 18.48
N GLU A 258 4.99 -7.78 19.67
CA GLU A 258 3.97 -6.75 19.87
C GLU A 258 4.49 -5.35 19.49
N GLN A 259 5.76 -5.08 19.76
CA GLN A 259 6.38 -3.82 19.41
C GLN A 259 6.40 -3.60 17.88
N TRP A 260 6.70 -4.65 17.11
CA TRP A 260 6.68 -4.59 15.66
C TRP A 260 5.26 -4.39 15.13
N LEU A 261 4.31 -5.18 15.58
CA LEU A 261 2.92 -5.13 15.15
C LEU A 261 2.27 -3.79 15.50
N ALA A 262 2.60 -3.21 16.66
CA ALA A 262 2.06 -1.94 17.12
C ALA A 262 2.51 -0.72 16.29
N ARG A 263 3.60 -0.79 15.50
CA ARG A 263 4.14 0.35 14.73
C ARG A 263 3.12 0.97 13.79
N THR A 264 2.26 0.17 13.19
CA THR A 264 1.14 0.67 12.35
C THR A 264 0.23 1.62 13.11
N GLY A 265 -0.19 1.23 14.31
CA GLY A 265 -1.07 2.06 15.15
C GLY A 265 -0.40 3.36 15.63
N VAL A 266 0.89 3.30 15.95
CA VAL A 266 1.69 4.48 16.36
C VAL A 266 1.79 5.49 15.22
N THR A 267 2.17 5.07 14.01
CA THR A 267 2.20 5.96 12.84
C THR A 267 0.83 6.55 12.54
N ARG A 268 -0.21 5.72 12.59
CA ARG A 268 -1.58 6.21 12.36
C ARG A 268 -1.99 7.26 13.39
N ALA A 269 -1.68 7.05 14.68
CA ALA A 269 -2.01 8.01 15.73
C ALA A 269 -1.31 9.35 15.52
N TYR A 270 -0.04 9.34 15.13
CA TYR A 270 0.72 10.53 14.79
C TYR A 270 0.08 11.33 13.66
N TYR A 271 -0.25 10.66 12.55
CA TYR A 271 -0.89 11.34 11.42
C TYR A 271 -2.36 11.71 11.67
N ALA A 272 -3.06 10.97 12.53
CA ALA A 272 -4.41 11.38 12.95
C ALA A 272 -4.39 12.70 13.72
N ALA A 273 -3.43 12.89 14.62
CA ALA A 273 -3.27 14.16 15.33
C ALA A 273 -2.95 15.33 14.37
N MET A 274 -2.14 15.09 13.34
CA MET A 274 -1.91 16.07 12.28
C MET A 274 -3.18 16.39 11.48
N ARG A 275 -3.93 15.35 11.07
CA ARG A 275 -5.20 15.52 10.37
C ARG A 275 -6.16 16.36 11.20
N ASP A 276 -6.29 16.04 12.49
CA ASP A 276 -7.21 16.77 13.39
C ASP A 276 -6.82 18.23 13.55
N ARG A 277 -5.53 18.53 13.54
CA ARG A 277 -5.01 19.91 13.63
C ARG A 277 -5.18 20.71 12.35
N TYR A 278 -4.86 20.14 11.18
CA TYR A 278 -4.73 20.88 9.92
C TYR A 278 -5.90 20.67 8.96
N ALA A 279 -6.56 19.52 9.01
CA ALA A 279 -7.67 19.15 8.14
C ALA A 279 -8.77 18.40 8.93
N PRO A 280 -9.36 19.03 9.98
CA PRO A 280 -10.28 18.36 10.88
C PRO A 280 -11.47 17.75 10.14
N GLY A 281 -11.86 16.55 10.56
CA GLY A 281 -13.00 15.81 10.01
C GLY A 281 -12.76 15.16 8.63
N LYS A 282 -11.60 15.38 8.00
CA LYS A 282 -11.29 14.71 6.72
C LYS A 282 -11.02 13.21 6.94
N PRO A 283 -11.46 12.36 6.01
CA PRO A 283 -11.07 10.96 5.99
C PRO A 283 -9.55 10.82 6.00
N ILE A 284 -9.05 9.71 6.52
CA ILE A 284 -7.61 9.42 6.54
C ILE A 284 -7.32 8.12 5.78
N TRP A 285 -6.33 8.15 4.87
CA TRP A 285 -5.93 7.05 4.02
C TRP A 285 -4.45 6.75 4.23
N MET A 286 -4.11 5.48 4.31
CA MET A 286 -2.72 5.02 4.16
C MET A 286 -2.50 4.65 2.69
N THR A 287 -1.85 5.53 1.96
CA THR A 287 -1.79 5.45 0.50
C THR A 287 -0.59 4.68 -0.04
N GLU A 288 0.35 4.34 0.82
CA GLU A 288 1.45 3.42 0.53
C GLU A 288 1.92 2.76 1.81
N GLY A 289 2.21 1.46 1.77
CA GLY A 289 2.79 0.78 2.92
C GLY A 289 3.15 -0.66 2.65
N ALA A 290 4.20 -1.11 3.35
CA ALA A 290 4.65 -2.49 3.43
C ALA A 290 5.35 -2.72 4.77
N ASP A 291 6.09 -3.82 4.91
CA ASP A 291 6.85 -4.12 6.12
C ASP A 291 8.03 -3.17 6.34
N ALA A 292 8.83 -2.95 5.31
CA ALA A 292 10.01 -2.09 5.38
C ALA A 292 10.22 -1.28 4.10
N ALA A 293 10.63 -0.02 4.23
CA ALA A 293 11.09 0.80 3.12
C ALA A 293 12.30 0.16 2.42
N CYS A 294 12.70 0.69 1.28
CA CYS A 294 13.81 0.15 0.48
C CYS A 294 13.57 -1.28 -0.05
N GLY A 295 12.32 -1.59 -0.42
CA GLY A 295 12.00 -2.83 -1.12
C GLY A 295 11.69 -4.04 -0.24
N GLY A 296 11.55 -3.83 1.06
CA GLY A 296 11.15 -4.87 2.02
C GLY A 296 12.29 -5.61 2.69
N ASN A 297 11.97 -6.29 3.77
CA ASN A 297 12.88 -7.19 4.49
C ASN A 297 13.14 -8.49 3.68
N PRO A 298 14.15 -9.30 4.02
CA PRO A 298 14.39 -10.59 3.39
C PRO A 298 13.20 -11.55 3.43
N TRP A 299 12.39 -11.45 4.48
CA TRP A 299 11.20 -12.30 4.70
C TRP A 299 9.89 -11.66 4.25
N SER A 300 9.93 -10.50 3.59
CA SER A 300 8.73 -9.84 3.06
C SER A 300 7.94 -10.76 2.14
N GLY A 301 6.62 -10.70 2.24
CA GLY A 301 5.71 -11.52 1.44
C GLY A 301 5.65 -13.00 1.83
N SER A 302 6.44 -13.46 2.83
CA SER A 302 6.35 -14.79 3.41
C SER A 302 5.22 -14.91 4.44
N PHE A 303 5.00 -16.10 5.01
CA PHE A 303 3.93 -16.31 5.99
C PHE A 303 4.12 -15.47 7.25
N ILE A 304 5.36 -15.25 7.72
CA ILE A 304 5.60 -14.40 8.90
C ILE A 304 5.16 -12.94 8.66
N ASP A 305 5.33 -12.43 7.44
CA ASP A 305 4.87 -11.08 7.11
C ASP A 305 3.33 -11.01 6.98
N SER A 306 2.64 -12.12 6.76
CA SER A 306 1.18 -12.15 6.71
C SER A 306 0.54 -11.80 8.06
N PHE A 307 1.23 -12.03 9.19
CA PHE A 307 0.78 -11.59 10.51
C PHE A 307 0.70 -10.06 10.58
N ARG A 308 1.82 -9.38 10.26
CA ARG A 308 1.84 -7.92 10.20
C ARG A 308 0.84 -7.38 9.18
N TYR A 309 0.78 -7.99 7.99
CA TYR A 309 -0.09 -7.52 6.91
C TYR A 309 -1.57 -7.54 7.32
N LEU A 310 -2.06 -8.63 7.90
CA LEU A 310 -3.44 -8.75 8.34
C LEU A 310 -3.71 -7.96 9.62
N ASP A 311 -2.76 -7.93 10.54
CA ASP A 311 -2.86 -7.11 11.75
C ASP A 311 -2.95 -5.62 11.41
N GLN A 312 -2.14 -5.14 10.46
CA GLN A 312 -2.22 -3.80 9.93
C GLN A 312 -3.61 -3.49 9.38
N LEU A 313 -4.17 -4.37 8.56
CA LEU A 313 -5.53 -4.18 8.01
C LEU A 313 -6.58 -4.10 9.13
N GLY A 314 -6.50 -5.00 10.12
CA GLY A 314 -7.41 -5.02 11.26
C GLY A 314 -7.30 -3.77 12.13
N GLN A 315 -6.09 -3.36 12.49
CA GLN A 315 -5.84 -2.14 13.26
C GLN A 315 -6.36 -0.89 12.53
N LEU A 316 -6.00 -0.74 11.26
CA LEU A 316 -6.37 0.42 10.47
C LEU A 316 -7.88 0.51 10.27
N ALA A 317 -8.54 -0.62 10.00
CA ALA A 317 -10.00 -0.67 9.87
C ALA A 317 -10.70 -0.27 11.18
N LYS A 318 -10.28 -0.85 12.31
CA LYS A 318 -10.80 -0.52 13.63
C LYS A 318 -10.61 0.97 13.99
N GLN A 319 -9.56 1.59 13.48
CA GLN A 319 -9.23 2.99 13.72
C GLN A 319 -9.80 3.96 12.65
N GLY A 320 -10.68 3.48 11.78
CA GLY A 320 -11.41 4.30 10.81
C GLY A 320 -10.62 4.72 9.58
N ILE A 321 -9.52 4.04 9.26
CA ILE A 321 -8.82 4.24 7.98
C ILE A 321 -9.68 3.66 6.86
N GLN A 322 -10.06 4.49 5.91
CA GLN A 322 -10.98 4.10 4.85
C GLN A 322 -10.30 3.35 3.70
N VAL A 323 -9.03 3.66 3.46
CA VAL A 323 -8.24 3.09 2.36
C VAL A 323 -6.84 2.79 2.86
N SER A 324 -6.40 1.54 2.65
CA SER A 324 -5.04 1.09 2.88
C SER A 324 -4.48 0.49 1.60
N ILE A 325 -3.37 1.01 1.10
CA ILE A 325 -2.73 0.57 -0.13
C ILE A 325 -1.44 -0.16 0.20
N HIS A 326 -1.38 -1.43 -0.21
CA HIS A 326 -0.19 -2.27 -0.07
C HIS A 326 0.78 -2.02 -1.24
N ASN A 327 2.01 -1.75 -0.92
CA ASN A 327 3.11 -1.64 -1.87
C ASN A 327 3.83 -3.01 -1.91
N THR A 328 3.75 -3.82 -2.97
CA THR A 328 3.15 -3.61 -4.29
C THR A 328 2.33 -4.84 -4.73
N LEU A 329 1.72 -4.79 -5.92
CA LEU A 329 1.09 -5.98 -6.50
C LEU A 329 2.13 -7.02 -6.93
N ALA A 330 3.15 -6.62 -7.71
CA ALA A 330 4.11 -7.54 -8.32
C ALA A 330 5.50 -6.90 -8.52
N ALA A 331 5.97 -6.11 -7.57
CA ALA A 331 7.29 -5.48 -7.63
C ALA A 331 7.92 -5.40 -6.23
N GLY A 332 9.22 -5.65 -6.14
CA GLY A 332 9.95 -5.69 -4.87
C GLY A 332 9.74 -6.98 -4.09
N SER A 333 10.42 -7.10 -2.94
CA SER A 333 10.31 -8.29 -2.10
C SER A 333 8.95 -8.40 -1.40
N TYR A 334 8.37 -7.28 -1.03
CA TYR A 334 7.08 -7.19 -0.32
C TYR A 334 5.84 -7.38 -1.22
N SER A 335 6.00 -7.63 -2.52
CA SER A 335 4.87 -7.79 -3.44
C SER A 335 3.96 -8.96 -3.08
N LEU A 336 2.67 -8.84 -3.42
CA LEU A 336 1.69 -9.91 -3.25
C LEU A 336 1.93 -11.09 -4.21
N LEU A 337 2.43 -10.79 -5.40
CA LEU A 337 2.74 -11.76 -6.45
C LEU A 337 4.23 -11.74 -6.75
N ASP A 338 4.79 -12.88 -7.12
CA ASP A 338 6.17 -12.93 -7.61
C ASP A 338 6.33 -12.05 -8.86
N PRO A 339 7.36 -11.20 -8.93
CA PRO A 339 7.52 -10.27 -10.05
C PRO A 339 7.91 -10.95 -11.38
N ASN A 340 8.33 -12.21 -11.37
CA ASN A 340 8.79 -12.89 -12.58
C ASN A 340 7.68 -13.70 -13.25
N ASP A 341 6.86 -14.41 -12.47
CA ASP A 341 5.83 -15.31 -12.99
C ASP A 341 4.41 -15.01 -12.47
N PHE A 342 4.27 -14.00 -11.61
CA PHE A 342 3.02 -13.63 -10.93
C PHE A 342 2.41 -14.73 -10.07
N SER A 343 3.21 -15.66 -9.58
CA SER A 343 2.73 -16.65 -8.60
C SER A 343 2.36 -15.98 -7.29
N PRO A 344 1.25 -16.39 -6.64
CA PRO A 344 0.82 -15.83 -5.37
C PRO A 344 1.79 -16.13 -4.23
N LYS A 345 2.20 -15.10 -3.49
CA LYS A 345 2.93 -15.23 -2.23
C LYS A 345 1.96 -15.37 -1.04
N ALA A 346 2.49 -15.60 0.15
CA ALA A 346 1.67 -15.79 1.35
C ALA A 346 0.71 -14.62 1.61
N ASN A 347 1.19 -13.38 1.46
CA ASN A 347 0.36 -12.18 1.63
C ASN A 347 -0.79 -12.07 0.61
N TYR A 348 -0.65 -12.64 -0.58
CA TYR A 348 -1.77 -12.68 -1.53
C TYR A 348 -2.93 -13.53 -1.02
N TRP A 349 -2.63 -14.71 -0.47
CA TRP A 349 -3.64 -15.60 0.09
C TRP A 349 -4.32 -14.99 1.32
N ALA A 350 -3.54 -14.29 2.15
CA ALA A 350 -4.03 -13.53 3.28
C ALA A 350 -4.99 -12.40 2.83
N ALA A 351 -4.59 -11.63 1.81
CA ALA A 351 -5.40 -10.58 1.21
C ALA A 351 -6.71 -11.13 0.61
N LEU A 352 -6.64 -12.29 -0.06
CA LEU A 352 -7.81 -12.93 -0.67
C LEU A 352 -8.82 -13.42 0.38
N LEU A 353 -8.36 -13.97 1.50
CA LEU A 353 -9.25 -14.34 2.63
C LEU A 353 -9.85 -13.10 3.28
N TRP A 354 -9.04 -12.06 3.53
CA TRP A 354 -9.56 -10.79 4.04
C TRP A 354 -10.66 -10.25 3.13
N HIS A 355 -10.40 -10.16 1.84
CA HIS A 355 -11.37 -9.65 0.86
C HIS A 355 -12.69 -10.45 0.85
N ARG A 356 -12.61 -11.79 0.95
CA ARG A 356 -13.78 -12.66 0.90
C ARG A 356 -14.60 -12.71 2.19
N LEU A 357 -13.97 -12.44 3.33
CA LEU A 357 -14.61 -12.67 4.64
C LEU A 357 -14.86 -11.40 5.43
N MET A 358 -13.98 -10.40 5.33
CA MET A 358 -14.05 -9.17 6.11
C MET A 358 -14.74 -8.07 5.29
N GLY A 359 -16.01 -7.82 5.55
CA GLY A 359 -16.79 -6.80 4.86
C GLY A 359 -16.44 -5.38 5.29
N LYS A 360 -17.16 -4.40 4.76
CA LYS A 360 -16.85 -2.97 4.95
C LYS A 360 -17.25 -2.44 6.33
N THR A 361 -18.26 -3.02 6.97
CA THR A 361 -18.70 -2.60 8.30
C THR A 361 -17.80 -3.25 9.34
N VAL A 362 -17.08 -2.43 10.08
CA VAL A 362 -16.18 -2.83 11.17
C VAL A 362 -17.00 -2.93 12.47
N LEU A 363 -16.77 -3.98 13.22
CA LEU A 363 -17.42 -4.24 14.50
C LEU A 363 -16.39 -4.21 15.63
N ASP A 364 -16.84 -3.96 16.84
CA ASP A 364 -16.03 -4.24 18.01
C ASP A 364 -16.10 -5.75 18.31
N ALA A 365 -14.95 -6.40 18.40
CA ALA A 365 -14.85 -7.81 18.74
C ALA A 365 -15.21 -8.09 20.21
N GLY A 366 -15.29 -7.07 21.06
CA GLY A 366 -15.48 -7.21 22.50
C GLY A 366 -14.28 -7.87 23.22
N ILE A 367 -13.19 -8.10 22.50
CA ILE A 367 -11.95 -8.71 23.00
C ILE A 367 -10.84 -7.68 22.84
N PRO A 368 -10.23 -7.21 23.95
CA PRO A 368 -9.10 -6.29 23.85
C PRO A 368 -7.91 -6.99 23.19
N LEU A 369 -7.08 -6.22 22.49
CA LEU A 369 -5.81 -6.73 21.99
C LEU A 369 -4.95 -7.18 23.17
N GLN A 370 -4.42 -8.39 23.07
CA GLN A 370 -3.59 -9.02 24.10
C GLN A 370 -2.29 -9.49 23.46
N SER A 371 -1.22 -9.46 24.23
CA SER A 371 0.03 -10.05 23.77
C SER A 371 -0.18 -11.50 23.35
N GLY A 372 0.18 -11.81 22.11
CA GLY A 372 0.00 -13.13 21.51
C GLY A 372 -1.39 -13.38 20.88
N LEU A 373 -2.35 -12.46 21.04
CA LEU A 373 -3.70 -12.65 20.48
C LEU A 373 -4.34 -11.34 20.03
N HIS A 374 -4.51 -11.20 18.72
CA HIS A 374 -5.23 -10.06 18.14
C HIS A 374 -6.53 -10.54 17.48
N VAL A 375 -7.64 -9.87 17.77
CA VAL A 375 -8.97 -10.22 17.26
C VAL A 375 -9.63 -9.00 16.64
N TYR A 376 -10.08 -9.14 15.40
CA TYR A 376 -10.80 -8.12 14.64
C TYR A 376 -12.11 -8.68 14.14
N ALA A 377 -13.16 -7.86 14.13
CA ALA A 377 -14.50 -8.27 13.74
C ALA A 377 -15.07 -7.36 12.65
N HIS A 378 -15.69 -7.96 11.65
CA HIS A 378 -16.41 -7.26 10.56
C HIS A 378 -17.73 -7.97 10.27
N CYS A 379 -18.66 -7.25 9.66
CA CYS A 379 -19.77 -7.90 8.99
C CYS A 379 -19.24 -8.72 7.80
N GLN A 380 -19.83 -9.88 7.54
CA GLN A 380 -19.51 -10.66 6.34
C GLN A 380 -20.00 -9.94 5.07
N PRO A 381 -19.24 -9.95 3.97
CA PRO A 381 -19.79 -9.59 2.68
C PRO A 381 -20.94 -10.53 2.30
N ASP A 382 -21.98 -10.01 1.64
CA ASP A 382 -23.08 -10.78 1.06
C ASP A 382 -23.85 -11.71 2.03
N ARG A 383 -23.75 -11.45 3.36
CA ARG A 383 -24.47 -12.20 4.40
C ARG A 383 -25.12 -11.26 5.40
N VAL A 384 -26.43 -11.07 5.24
CA VAL A 384 -27.22 -10.23 6.15
C VAL A 384 -27.14 -10.81 7.56
N GLY A 385 -26.73 -9.98 8.53
CA GLY A 385 -26.54 -10.36 9.92
C GLY A 385 -25.29 -11.22 10.20
N GLY A 386 -24.54 -11.63 9.16
CA GLY A 386 -23.34 -12.46 9.30
C GLY A 386 -22.13 -11.68 9.82
N VAL A 387 -21.31 -12.32 10.65
CA VAL A 387 -20.08 -11.76 11.23
C VAL A 387 -18.89 -12.60 10.81
N ALA A 388 -17.77 -11.95 10.56
CA ALA A 388 -16.46 -12.57 10.41
C ALA A 388 -15.49 -12.04 11.46
N LEU A 389 -14.68 -12.94 12.01
CA LEU A 389 -13.58 -12.62 12.90
C LEU A 389 -12.26 -12.97 12.21
N LEU A 390 -11.28 -12.09 12.32
CA LEU A 390 -9.87 -12.40 12.08
C LEU A 390 -9.20 -12.59 13.46
N ILE A 391 -8.55 -13.71 13.63
CA ILE A 391 -7.81 -14.06 14.84
C ILE A 391 -6.36 -14.33 14.46
N ILE A 392 -5.45 -13.58 15.06
CA ILE A 392 -4.01 -13.72 14.89
C ILE A 392 -3.44 -14.21 16.21
N ASN A 393 -2.91 -15.44 16.24
CA ASN A 393 -2.11 -15.93 17.36
C ASN A 393 -0.63 -15.83 16.97
N ASN A 394 0.02 -14.76 17.40
CA ASN A 394 1.44 -14.50 17.17
C ASN A 394 2.34 -15.05 18.30
N ASP A 395 1.78 -15.69 19.32
CA ASP A 395 2.56 -16.39 20.37
C ASP A 395 3.24 -17.62 19.78
N ALA A 396 4.52 -17.82 20.13
CA ALA A 396 5.33 -18.92 19.61
C ALA A 396 5.02 -20.28 20.25
N ALA A 397 4.47 -20.29 21.47
CA ALA A 397 4.35 -21.50 22.27
C ALA A 397 2.92 -21.79 22.76
N ARG A 398 2.10 -20.75 22.94
CA ARG A 398 0.79 -20.89 23.60
C ARG A 398 -0.35 -20.86 22.59
N ALA A 399 -1.23 -21.85 22.72
CA ALA A 399 -2.50 -21.80 22.03
C ALA A 399 -3.40 -20.72 22.66
N ALA A 400 -4.12 -19.99 21.84
CA ALA A 400 -5.14 -19.04 22.27
C ALA A 400 -6.54 -19.67 22.15
N SER A 401 -7.50 -19.19 22.93
CA SER A 401 -8.89 -19.63 22.84
C SER A 401 -9.84 -18.46 23.06
N ILE A 402 -10.92 -18.44 22.30
CA ILE A 402 -12.03 -17.50 22.47
C ILE A 402 -13.36 -18.25 22.49
N THR A 403 -14.34 -17.66 23.19
CA THR A 403 -15.72 -18.17 23.18
C THR A 403 -16.47 -17.56 22.03
N VAL A 404 -16.95 -18.40 21.10
CA VAL A 404 -17.74 -17.98 19.93
C VAL A 404 -18.94 -18.91 19.83
N PRO A 405 -20.14 -18.45 20.20
CA PRO A 405 -21.33 -19.28 20.12
C PRO A 405 -21.77 -19.57 18.68
N GLY A 406 -22.50 -20.64 18.51
CA GLY A 406 -23.15 -20.98 17.24
C GLY A 406 -22.25 -21.70 16.23
N LYS A 407 -22.86 -21.99 15.09
CA LYS A 407 -22.20 -22.63 13.95
C LYS A 407 -21.31 -21.63 13.24
N ARG A 408 -20.09 -22.03 12.93
CA ARG A 408 -19.14 -21.21 12.20
C ARG A 408 -18.31 -22.03 11.22
N PHE A 409 -17.63 -21.34 10.33
CA PHE A 409 -16.66 -21.93 9.38
C PHE A 409 -15.30 -21.35 9.65
N ARG A 410 -14.31 -22.21 9.89
CA ARG A 410 -12.93 -21.83 10.17
C ARG A 410 -12.08 -21.91 8.91
N TYR A 411 -11.22 -20.90 8.75
CA TYR A 411 -10.20 -20.80 7.70
C TYR A 411 -8.86 -20.51 8.39
N THR A 412 -8.00 -21.51 8.58
CA THR A 412 -6.71 -21.34 9.26
C THR A 412 -5.58 -21.35 8.28
N LEU A 413 -4.84 -20.27 8.24
CA LEU A 413 -3.54 -20.17 7.56
C LEU A 413 -2.43 -20.64 8.50
N SER A 414 -1.54 -21.48 7.98
CA SER A 414 -0.35 -22.01 8.67
C SER A 414 0.75 -22.30 7.67
N ALA A 415 1.99 -22.42 8.14
CA ALA A 415 3.13 -22.83 7.34
C ALA A 415 3.99 -23.81 8.13
N PRO A 416 4.87 -24.60 7.46
CA PRO A 416 5.81 -25.50 8.13
C PRO A 416 6.79 -24.76 9.04
N ASP A 417 7.19 -23.56 8.60
CA ASP A 417 7.97 -22.58 9.36
C ASP A 417 7.43 -21.18 9.04
N THR A 418 7.70 -20.21 9.89
CA THR A 418 7.15 -18.86 9.74
C THR A 418 7.72 -18.08 8.56
N PRO A 419 9.00 -18.18 8.17
CA PRO A 419 9.52 -17.49 6.99
C PRO A 419 9.18 -18.18 5.65
N SER A 420 8.36 -19.24 5.65
CA SER A 420 7.97 -19.95 4.43
C SER A 420 7.17 -19.07 3.47
N MET A 421 7.48 -19.18 2.17
CA MET A 421 6.65 -18.60 1.11
C MET A 421 5.40 -19.42 0.83
N GLY A 422 5.43 -20.74 1.12
CA GLY A 422 4.29 -21.63 1.01
C GLY A 422 3.39 -21.54 2.23
N VAL A 423 2.11 -21.34 2.01
CA VAL A 423 1.09 -21.27 3.07
C VAL A 423 0.01 -22.33 2.86
N LYS A 424 -0.44 -22.91 3.95
CA LYS A 424 -1.54 -23.89 3.95
C LYS A 424 -2.83 -23.23 4.45
N LEU A 425 -3.94 -23.58 3.84
CA LEU A 425 -5.28 -23.31 4.36
C LEU A 425 -5.87 -24.61 4.89
N ASN A 426 -6.19 -24.66 6.19
CA ASN A 426 -6.74 -25.85 6.84
C ASN A 426 -5.89 -27.12 6.56
N GLY A 427 -4.57 -26.97 6.55
CA GLY A 427 -3.61 -28.06 6.29
C GLY A 427 -3.29 -28.33 4.82
N GLN A 428 -4.04 -27.75 3.87
CA GLN A 428 -3.81 -27.94 2.43
C GLN A 428 -3.00 -26.77 1.85
N LEU A 429 -1.94 -27.09 1.09
CA LEU A 429 -1.09 -26.07 0.45
C LEU A 429 -1.92 -25.24 -0.55
N LEU A 430 -1.82 -23.91 -0.42
CA LEU A 430 -2.42 -22.98 -1.36
C LEU A 430 -1.51 -22.78 -2.57
N GLN A 431 -2.03 -23.12 -3.73
CA GLN A 431 -1.36 -22.93 -5.03
C GLN A 431 -2.39 -22.82 -6.14
N LEU A 432 -2.00 -22.21 -7.25
CA LEU A 432 -2.85 -22.16 -8.43
C LEU A 432 -3.00 -23.55 -9.04
N GLY A 433 -4.21 -23.90 -9.42
CA GLY A 433 -4.48 -25.11 -10.21
C GLY A 433 -4.18 -24.92 -11.70
N ALA A 434 -4.41 -25.96 -12.48
CA ALA A 434 -4.23 -25.90 -13.93
C ALA A 434 -5.04 -24.74 -14.56
N GLY A 435 -4.40 -23.97 -15.47
CA GLY A 435 -4.99 -22.78 -16.08
C GLY A 435 -5.18 -21.63 -15.09
N ASP A 436 -4.29 -21.49 -14.14
CA ASP A 436 -4.27 -20.42 -13.13
C ASP A 436 -5.50 -20.36 -12.20
N ARG A 437 -6.27 -21.45 -12.09
CA ARG A 437 -7.46 -21.48 -11.25
C ARG A 437 -7.12 -21.33 -9.78
N LEU A 438 -7.84 -20.43 -9.09
CA LEU A 438 -7.75 -20.33 -7.62
C LEU A 438 -8.27 -21.62 -6.98
N PRO A 439 -7.60 -22.10 -5.90
CA PRO A 439 -8.08 -23.26 -5.15
C PRO A 439 -9.43 -22.96 -4.49
N ALA A 440 -10.19 -23.99 -4.21
CA ALA A 440 -11.38 -23.87 -3.38
C ALA A 440 -10.97 -23.52 -1.94
N MET A 441 -11.23 -22.28 -1.54
CA MET A 441 -10.96 -21.83 -0.18
C MET A 441 -12.20 -22.09 0.67
N VAL A 442 -12.32 -23.31 1.20
CA VAL A 442 -13.49 -23.78 1.95
C VAL A 442 -13.18 -23.80 3.44
N GLY A 443 -14.10 -23.24 4.24
CA GLY A 443 -14.00 -23.28 5.69
C GLY A 443 -14.44 -24.63 6.26
N ILE A 444 -13.80 -25.03 7.37
CA ILE A 444 -14.18 -26.22 8.14
C ILE A 444 -15.31 -25.83 9.10
N ALA A 445 -16.41 -26.55 9.05
CA ALA A 445 -17.56 -26.31 9.91
C ALA A 445 -17.25 -26.72 11.38
N GLU A 446 -17.56 -25.84 12.32
CA GLU A 446 -17.39 -26.03 13.75
C GLU A 446 -18.63 -25.61 14.53
N ARG A 447 -18.86 -26.26 15.67
CA ARG A 447 -19.99 -25.96 16.58
C ARG A 447 -19.59 -25.87 18.06
N SER A 448 -18.34 -26.21 18.40
CA SER A 448 -17.86 -26.08 19.80
C SER A 448 -18.00 -24.63 20.27
N PRO A 449 -18.48 -24.35 21.46
CA PRO A 449 -18.60 -22.98 21.98
C PRO A 449 -17.21 -22.31 22.14
N VAL A 450 -16.17 -23.09 22.32
CA VAL A 450 -14.79 -22.60 22.41
C VAL A 450 -14.04 -22.89 21.11
N ALA A 451 -13.39 -21.87 20.59
CA ALA A 451 -12.50 -21.98 19.46
C ALA A 451 -11.05 -21.83 19.94
N SER A 452 -10.20 -22.82 19.64
CA SER A 452 -8.77 -22.80 19.98
C SER A 452 -7.93 -22.58 18.73
N PHE A 453 -6.84 -21.83 18.86
CA PHE A 453 -5.93 -21.42 17.78
C PHE A 453 -4.51 -21.78 18.17
N ALA A 454 -3.86 -22.60 17.38
CA ALA A 454 -2.48 -23.02 17.59
C ALA A 454 -1.52 -21.81 17.57
N PRO A 455 -0.33 -21.94 18.17
CA PRO A 455 0.73 -20.96 18.05
C PRO A 455 1.05 -20.66 16.57
N HIS A 456 1.46 -19.43 16.29
CA HIS A 456 1.85 -19.01 14.95
C HIS A 456 0.82 -19.35 13.86
N THR A 457 -0.47 -19.09 14.13
CA THR A 457 -1.54 -19.24 13.14
C THR A 457 -2.37 -17.99 12.98
N ILE A 458 -2.90 -17.84 11.78
CA ILE A 458 -3.88 -16.81 11.45
C ILE A 458 -5.17 -17.52 11.07
N SER A 459 -6.27 -17.18 11.72
CA SER A 459 -7.56 -17.82 11.46
C SER A 459 -8.63 -16.78 11.15
N PHE A 460 -9.50 -17.10 10.20
CA PHE A 460 -10.75 -16.39 10.02
C PHE A 460 -11.89 -17.31 10.49
N LEU A 461 -12.86 -16.76 11.18
CA LEU A 461 -14.11 -17.43 11.53
C LEU A 461 -15.26 -16.72 10.85
N ALA A 462 -15.97 -17.40 9.97
CA ALA A 462 -17.19 -16.91 9.37
C ALA A 462 -18.40 -17.44 10.15
N ILE A 463 -19.25 -16.57 10.65
CA ILE A 463 -20.44 -16.86 11.45
C ILE A 463 -21.66 -16.33 10.68
N PRO A 464 -22.17 -17.07 9.67
CA PRO A 464 -23.19 -16.56 8.77
C PRO A 464 -24.56 -16.34 9.43
N GLU A 465 -24.81 -17.02 10.56
CA GLU A 465 -26.06 -16.98 11.33
C GLU A 465 -25.87 -16.19 12.65
N ALA A 466 -24.99 -15.18 12.68
CA ALA A 466 -24.74 -14.40 13.87
C ALA A 466 -25.88 -13.44 14.24
N GLU A 467 -26.76 -13.16 13.29
CA GLU A 467 -27.92 -12.26 13.42
C GLU A 467 -27.58 -10.85 13.98
N ASN A 468 -26.34 -10.41 13.76
CA ASN A 468 -25.88 -9.13 14.25
C ASN A 468 -26.63 -7.98 13.58
N LEU A 469 -27.25 -7.11 14.40
CA LEU A 469 -28.08 -6.01 13.92
C LEU A 469 -27.29 -4.99 13.09
N ALA A 470 -26.04 -4.71 13.44
CA ALA A 470 -25.20 -3.80 12.69
C ALA A 470 -24.81 -4.33 11.28
N CYS A 471 -25.04 -5.62 11.03
CA CYS A 471 -24.79 -6.26 9.75
C CYS A 471 -26.07 -6.49 8.90
N LYS A 472 -27.18 -5.88 9.33
CA LYS A 472 -28.43 -5.86 8.56
C LYS A 472 -28.53 -4.58 7.74
N PRO A 473 -29.13 -4.58 6.55
CA PRO A 473 -29.42 -3.35 5.80
C PRO A 473 -30.28 -2.41 6.66
N HIS A 474 -29.94 -1.14 6.66
CA HIS A 474 -30.74 -0.09 7.27
C HIS A 474 -31.79 0.39 6.27
#